data_fe11d81f62323bac004b387169027e23
#
_entry.id   fe11d81f62323bac004b387169027e23
#
_cell.length_a   1.000
_cell.length_b   1.000
_cell.length_c   1.000
_cell.angle_alpha   90.00
_cell.angle_beta   90.00
_cell.angle_gamma   90.00
#
_symmetry.space_group_name_H-M   'P 1'
#
loop_
_entity.id
_entity.type
_entity.pdbx_description
1 polymer ?
#
loop_
_entity_poly.entity_id
_entity_poly.type
_entity_poly.pdbx_seq_one_letter_code
_entity_poly.pdbx_strand_id
1 'polypeptide(L)' 'MKVLIQDDDSGLYLSHQERWTEDPKQARDFAFSIHAASVARKLGLRKFQIYFFFNEIDYKISVFKSGQSEAA' A
#
# COMPACT_ATOMS: atom_id res chain seq x y z
N MET A 1 -4.39 -6.71 11.76
CA MET A 1 -3.41 -6.33 10.74
C MET A 1 -4.13 -5.99 9.45
N LYS A 2 -3.69 -4.95 8.78
CA LYS A 2 -4.23 -4.58 7.47
C LYS A 2 -3.14 -4.60 6.43
N VAL A 3 -3.50 -4.90 5.20
CA VAL A 3 -2.56 -4.83 4.07
C VAL A 3 -2.92 -3.57 3.29
N LEU A 4 -2.01 -2.62 3.24
CA LEU A 4 -2.25 -1.29 2.69
C LEU A 4 -1.42 -1.05 1.45
N ILE A 5 -1.89 -0.12 0.60
CA ILE A 5 -1.12 0.38 -0.53
C ILE A 5 -0.81 1.85 -0.26
N GLN A 6 0.45 2.22 -0.40
CA GLN A 6 0.87 3.61 -0.27
C GLN A 6 1.51 4.06 -1.57
N ASP A 7 1.07 5.20 -2.08
CA ASP A 7 1.69 5.79 -3.26
C ASP A 7 3.01 6.42 -2.83
N ASP A 8 4.09 6.07 -3.52
CA ASP A 8 5.42 6.50 -3.13
C ASP A 8 5.63 7.98 -3.38
N ASP A 9 4.96 8.55 -4.40
CA ASP A 9 5.15 9.96 -4.72
C ASP A 9 4.44 10.86 -3.74
N SER A 10 3.20 10.56 -3.40
CA SER A 10 2.42 11.43 -2.53
C SER A 10 2.50 11.04 -1.06
N GLY A 11 2.85 9.79 -0.78
CA GLY A 11 2.83 9.28 0.59
C GLY A 11 1.45 8.94 1.09
N LEU A 12 0.44 9.03 0.23
CA LEU A 12 -0.93 8.78 0.66
C LEU A 12 -1.28 7.30 0.52
N TYR A 13 -2.25 6.86 1.30
CA TYR A 13 -2.71 5.47 1.28
C TYR A 13 -4.02 5.36 0.51
N LEU A 14 -4.20 4.25 -0.19
CA LEU A 14 -5.41 4.02 -0.95
C LEU A 14 -6.52 3.58 -0.01
N SER A 15 -7.63 4.29 -0.06
CA SER A 15 -8.78 3.96 0.77
C SER A 15 -9.90 3.43 -0.12
N HIS A 16 -11.11 3.30 0.43
CA HIS A 16 -12.23 2.78 -0.32
C HIS A 16 -12.62 3.74 -1.43
N GLN A 17 -13.20 3.20 -2.49
CA GLN A 17 -13.68 3.97 -3.63
C GLN A 17 -12.54 4.71 -4.32
N GLU A 18 -11.34 4.12 -4.26
CA GLU A 18 -10.17 4.65 -4.95
C GLU A 18 -9.85 6.06 -4.51
N ARG A 19 -10.08 6.38 -3.25
CA ARG A 19 -9.70 7.67 -2.70
C ARG A 19 -8.39 7.52 -1.96
N TRP A 20 -7.71 8.65 -1.76
CA TRP A 20 -6.41 8.66 -1.07
C TRP A 20 -6.55 9.35 0.28
N THR A 21 -5.82 8.84 1.26
CA THR A 21 -5.90 9.38 2.63
C THR A 21 -4.50 9.40 3.25
N GLU A 22 -4.28 10.38 4.13
CA GLU A 22 -3.04 10.44 4.88
C GLU A 22 -3.06 9.48 6.06
N ASP A 23 -4.24 9.03 6.47
CA ASP A 23 -4.38 8.25 7.69
C ASP A 23 -4.42 6.77 7.35
N PRO A 24 -3.40 5.98 7.74
CA PRO A 24 -3.41 4.56 7.44
C PRO A 24 -4.58 3.82 8.07
N LYS A 25 -5.17 4.36 9.12
CA LYS A 25 -6.32 3.71 9.74
C LYS A 25 -7.57 3.84 8.88
N GLN A 26 -7.60 4.83 7.98
CA GLN A 26 -8.72 5.00 7.07
C GLN A 26 -8.48 4.26 5.76
N ALA A 27 -7.31 3.69 5.58
CA ALA A 27 -6.96 3.02 4.33
C ALA A 27 -7.70 1.70 4.21
N ARG A 28 -7.86 1.26 2.96
CA ARG A 28 -8.53 -0.01 2.70
C ARG A 28 -7.61 -1.17 3.02
N ASP A 29 -8.17 -2.20 3.63
CA ASP A 29 -7.45 -3.44 3.90
C ASP A 29 -7.64 -4.37 2.70
N PHE A 30 -6.56 -4.72 2.04
CA PHE A 30 -6.62 -5.59 0.86
C PHE A 30 -6.48 -7.06 1.24
N ALA A 31 -6.22 -7.34 2.51
CA ALA A 31 -6.14 -8.69 3.07
C ALA A 31 -4.88 -9.43 2.67
N PHE A 32 -4.49 -9.39 1.39
CA PHE A 32 -3.32 -10.12 0.91
C PHE A 32 -2.45 -9.20 0.08
N SER A 33 -1.13 -9.38 0.20
CA SER A 33 -0.20 -8.53 -0.53
C SER A 33 -0.31 -8.74 -2.04
N ILE A 34 -0.60 -9.96 -2.48
CA ILE A 34 -0.74 -10.23 -3.90
C ILE A 34 -1.94 -9.48 -4.46
N HIS A 35 -3.03 -9.44 -3.71
CA HIS A 35 -4.23 -8.72 -4.14
C HIS A 35 -3.94 -7.23 -4.19
N ALA A 36 -3.25 -6.70 -3.18
CA ALA A 36 -2.91 -5.28 -3.16
C ALA A 36 -2.04 -4.91 -4.36
N ALA A 37 -1.04 -5.74 -4.67
CA ALA A 37 -0.18 -5.48 -5.81
C ALA A 37 -0.97 -5.47 -7.12
N SER A 38 -1.91 -6.40 -7.25
CA SER A 38 -2.75 -6.48 -8.44
C SER A 38 -3.59 -5.23 -8.62
N VAL A 39 -4.19 -4.75 -7.54
CA VAL A 39 -5.01 -3.54 -7.59
C VAL A 39 -4.15 -2.33 -7.94
N ALA A 40 -2.96 -2.22 -7.33
CA ALA A 40 -2.07 -1.10 -7.62
C ALA A 40 -1.69 -1.06 -9.09
N ARG A 41 -1.43 -2.23 -9.68
CA ARG A 41 -1.10 -2.28 -11.10
C ARG A 41 -2.28 -1.91 -11.96
N LYS A 42 -3.48 -2.34 -11.59
CA LYS A 42 -4.66 -2.00 -12.35
C LYS A 42 -4.93 -0.51 -12.32
N LEU A 43 -4.58 0.16 -11.24
CA LEU A 43 -4.76 1.60 -11.14
C LEU A 43 -3.64 2.36 -11.83
N GLY A 44 -2.63 1.66 -12.35
CA GLY A 44 -1.54 2.33 -13.06
C GLY A 44 -0.53 3.00 -12.15
N LEU A 45 -0.45 2.57 -10.91
CA LEU A 45 0.52 3.16 -10.00
C LEU A 45 1.91 2.71 -10.41
N ARG A 46 2.82 3.65 -10.56
CA ARG A 46 4.16 3.34 -11.02
C ARG A 46 5.09 3.08 -9.86
N LYS A 47 4.95 3.84 -8.77
CA LYS A 47 5.78 3.65 -7.60
C LYS A 47 4.86 3.56 -6.40
N PHE A 48 4.84 2.42 -5.78
CA PHE A 48 3.99 2.21 -4.62
C PHE A 48 4.65 1.23 -3.68
N GLN A 49 4.17 1.19 -2.44
CA GLN A 49 4.63 0.23 -1.46
C GLN A 49 3.43 -0.47 -0.87
N ILE A 50 3.62 -1.71 -0.46
CA ILE A 50 2.58 -2.48 0.21
C ILE A 50 3.06 -2.73 1.61
N TYR A 51 2.22 -2.41 2.60
CA TYR A 51 2.57 -2.52 4.00
C TYR A 51 1.65 -3.46 4.73
N PHE A 52 2.20 -4.16 5.71
CA PHE A 52 1.43 -4.78 6.77
C PHE A 52 1.35 -3.73 7.88
N PHE A 53 0.14 -3.33 8.23
CA PHE A 53 -0.06 -2.28 9.23
C PHE A 53 -0.71 -2.91 10.45
N PHE A 54 -0.08 -2.70 11.60
CA PHE A 54 -0.53 -3.28 12.88
C PHE A 54 -1.08 -2.17 13.74
N ASN A 55 -2.41 -2.08 13.81
CA ASN A 55 -3.07 -0.97 14.48
C ASN A 55 -2.69 -0.85 15.94
N GLU A 56 -2.54 -1.98 16.61
CA GLU A 56 -2.30 -1.94 18.04
C GLU A 56 -1.00 -1.28 18.41
N ILE A 57 -0.01 -1.31 17.57
CA ILE A 57 1.29 -0.75 17.89
C ILE A 57 1.71 0.31 16.89
N ASP A 58 0.77 0.73 16.01
CA ASP A 58 1.05 1.80 15.07
C ASP A 58 2.31 1.50 14.28
N TYR A 59 2.45 0.31 13.79
CA TYR A 59 3.69 -0.17 13.20
C TYR A 59 3.41 -0.68 11.80
N LYS A 60 4.31 -0.41 10.87
CA LYS A 60 4.18 -0.85 9.47
C LYS A 60 5.45 -1.57 9.06
N ILE A 61 5.29 -2.64 8.28
CA ILE A 61 6.40 -3.33 7.67
C ILE A 61 6.16 -3.33 6.17
N SER A 62 7.12 -2.81 5.42
CA SER A 62 7.01 -2.83 3.96
C SER A 62 7.27 -4.25 3.48
N VAL A 63 6.34 -4.80 2.71
CA VAL A 63 6.49 -6.16 2.18
C VAL A 63 6.71 -6.15 0.69
N PHE A 64 6.56 -5.00 0.01
CA PHE A 64 6.75 -4.93 -1.43
C PHE A 64 6.95 -3.48 -1.80
N LYS A 65 7.95 -3.17 -2.59
CA LYS A 65 8.19 -1.82 -3.06
C LYS A 65 8.42 -1.88 -4.54
N SER A 66 7.50 -1.31 -5.33
CA SER A 66 7.66 -1.32 -6.77
C SER A 66 8.66 -0.26 -7.17
N GLY A 67 9.17 -0.36 -8.38
CA GLY A 67 10.16 0.58 -8.87
C GLY A 67 11.55 0.30 -8.37
N GLN A 68 11.72 -0.62 -7.44
CA GLN A 68 13.01 -0.99 -6.96
C GLN A 68 13.66 -1.84 -7.98
N SER A 69 14.82 -1.49 -8.41
CA SER A 69 15.50 -2.24 -9.43
C SER A 69 15.91 -3.55 -8.87
N GLU A 70 15.71 -4.54 -9.60
CA GLU A 70 16.18 -5.76 -9.28
C GLU A 70 17.49 -5.82 -9.66
N ALA A 71 17.92 -4.96 -10.25
CA ALA A 71 19.18 -4.84 -10.66
C ALA A 71 19.78 -5.94 -10.57
N ALA A 72 19.16 -6.39 -10.55
CA ALA A 72 19.72 -7.38 -10.46
C ALA A 72 20.65 -7.46 -11.16
#